data_0f15100a571fa37d6bfe888c888c3103
#
_entry.id   0f15100a571fa37d6bfe888c888c3103
#
_cell.length_a   1.000
_cell.length_b   1.000
_cell.length_c   1.000
_cell.angle_alpha   90.00
_cell.angle_beta   90.00
_cell.angle_gamma   90.00
#
_symmetry.space_group_name_H-M   'P 1'
#
loop_
_entity.id
_entity.type
_entity.pdbx_description
1 polymer ?
#
loop_
_entity_poly.entity_id
_entity_poly.type
_entity_poly.pdbx_seq_one_letter_code
_entity_poly.pdbx_strand_id
1 'polypeptide(L)'
;MYKHNLKKAFLAIAIAMATSWSTASAQLNDYFSKPASATSTPDDKGFIRRWMLLEPIVKENRTNIVFTDSYLRDAFNHEYFKGQKTVLPKDGAKVKVGDETLLWHSLESNLYNIKLFRFGEATKSRLYGVLYWAVTVVKCNEDIPNVRLAVGSNSASMWWVNGEETLLLSGDRRMVVDDAMSHRITLKKGTNIIRGAVINGPGMSDFCLRFVNEKGEPIKNIEIINPR
;
A
#
# COMPACT_ATOMS: atom_id res chain seq x y z
N MET A 1 5.28 15.62 -54.32
CA MET A 1 5.47 14.25 -53.82
C MET A 1 6.01 14.16 -52.36
N TYR A 2 6.49 15.25 -51.75
CA TYR A 2 7.08 15.27 -50.39
C TYR A 2 6.11 15.44 -49.24
N LYS A 3 4.95 16.07 -49.47
CA LYS A 3 3.93 16.37 -48.42
C LYS A 3 3.09 15.15 -47.98
N HIS A 4 3.03 14.10 -48.77
CA HIS A 4 2.20 12.91 -48.47
C HIS A 4 2.90 11.92 -47.51
N ASN A 5 4.25 11.90 -47.51
CA ASN A 5 5.02 11.01 -46.67
C ASN A 5 5.16 11.54 -45.22
N LEU A 6 5.08 12.86 -45.00
CA LEU A 6 5.14 13.43 -43.65
C LEU A 6 3.89 13.08 -42.82
N LYS A 7 2.71 13.09 -43.43
CA LYS A 7 1.45 12.75 -42.74
C LYS A 7 1.38 11.27 -42.31
N LYS A 8 1.94 10.40 -43.09
CA LYS A 8 2.02 8.95 -42.77
C LYS A 8 3.03 8.65 -41.62
N ALA A 9 4.14 9.41 -41.55
CA ALA A 9 5.12 9.28 -40.47
C ALA A 9 4.58 9.79 -39.14
N PHE A 10 3.83 10.90 -39.14
CA PHE A 10 3.19 11.41 -37.92
C PHE A 10 2.07 10.50 -37.42
N LEU A 11 1.32 9.85 -38.28
CA LEU A 11 0.27 8.90 -37.90
C LEU A 11 0.86 7.61 -37.29
N ALA A 12 1.97 7.11 -37.81
CA ALA A 12 2.67 5.95 -37.29
C ALA A 12 3.29 6.20 -35.89
N ILE A 13 3.84 7.40 -35.66
CA ILE A 13 4.40 7.80 -34.35
C ILE A 13 3.29 7.96 -33.30
N ALA A 14 2.14 8.52 -33.68
CA ALA A 14 1.00 8.68 -32.76
C ALA A 14 0.40 7.32 -32.36
N ILE A 15 0.34 6.35 -33.27
CA ILE A 15 -0.14 5.00 -32.98
C ILE A 15 0.87 4.22 -32.11
N ALA A 16 2.16 4.38 -32.31
CA ALA A 16 3.20 3.73 -31.49
C ALA A 16 3.23 4.28 -30.05
N MET A 17 2.97 5.58 -29.85
CA MET A 17 2.85 6.17 -28.52
C MET A 17 1.56 5.74 -27.80
N ALA A 18 0.45 5.57 -28.50
CA ALA A 18 -0.80 5.12 -27.91
C ALA A 18 -0.75 3.64 -27.46
N THR A 19 -0.02 2.78 -28.15
CA THR A 19 0.11 1.37 -27.78
C THR A 19 1.05 1.13 -26.61
N SER A 20 2.05 1.99 -26.37
CA SER A 20 2.94 1.87 -25.21
C SER A 20 2.29 2.28 -23.89
N TRP A 21 1.23 3.10 -23.92
CA TRP A 21 0.48 3.49 -22.73
C TRP A 21 -0.57 2.44 -22.32
N SER A 22 -1.06 1.63 -23.24
CA SER A 22 -2.04 0.60 -22.92
C SER A 22 -1.43 -0.62 -22.21
N THR A 23 -0.16 -0.94 -22.44
CA THR A 23 0.49 -2.10 -21.81
C THR A 23 0.85 -1.87 -20.35
N ALA A 24 1.24 -0.66 -19.93
CA ALA A 24 1.49 -0.33 -18.53
C ALA A 24 0.19 -0.30 -17.70
N SER A 25 -0.92 0.12 -18.32
CA SER A 25 -2.25 0.10 -17.71
C SER A 25 -2.81 -1.32 -17.54
N ALA A 26 -2.53 -2.23 -18.47
CA ALA A 26 -2.99 -3.62 -18.42
C ALA A 26 -2.36 -4.41 -17.26
N GLN A 27 -1.10 -4.16 -16.93
CA GLN A 27 -0.37 -4.86 -15.89
C GLN A 27 -0.82 -4.47 -14.45
N LEU A 28 -1.33 -3.25 -14.26
CA LEU A 28 -2.01 -2.84 -13.03
C LEU A 28 -3.38 -3.51 -12.91
N ASN A 29 -4.08 -3.72 -14.00
CA ASN A 29 -5.43 -4.28 -14.04
C ASN A 29 -5.53 -5.74 -13.56
N ASP A 30 -4.45 -6.53 -13.58
CA ASP A 30 -4.47 -7.92 -13.10
C ASP A 30 -4.58 -8.00 -11.56
N TYR A 31 -3.93 -7.07 -10.85
CA TYR A 31 -3.83 -7.07 -9.39
C TYR A 31 -4.52 -5.87 -8.74
N PHE A 32 -4.56 -4.75 -9.46
CA PHE A 32 -5.07 -3.49 -8.95
C PHE A 32 -5.97 -2.80 -9.97
N SER A 33 -6.99 -2.15 -9.46
CA SER A 33 -7.85 -1.22 -10.20
C SER A 33 -7.79 0.18 -9.58
N LYS A 34 -8.11 1.19 -10.37
CA LYS A 34 -8.40 2.52 -9.82
C LYS A 34 -9.73 2.48 -9.09
N PRO A 35 -9.83 3.11 -7.90
CA PRO A 35 -11.10 3.19 -7.19
C PRO A 35 -12.19 3.83 -8.05
N ALA A 36 -13.30 3.11 -8.26
CA ALA A 36 -14.43 3.59 -9.07
C ALA A 36 -15.35 4.55 -8.30
N SER A 37 -15.27 4.58 -6.97
CA SER A 37 -16.12 5.37 -6.08
C SER A 37 -15.31 6.10 -5.03
N ALA A 38 -15.90 7.11 -4.40
CA ALA A 38 -15.26 7.86 -3.30
C ALA A 38 -15.03 6.99 -2.05
N THR A 39 -15.92 6.02 -1.81
CA THR A 39 -15.88 5.11 -0.67
C THR A 39 -16.03 3.66 -1.12
N SER A 40 -15.56 2.73 -0.31
CA SER A 40 -15.86 1.30 -0.40
C SER A 40 -16.05 0.72 0.99
N THR A 41 -16.41 -0.55 1.06
CA THR A 41 -16.46 -1.32 2.32
C THR A 41 -15.38 -2.40 2.30
N PRO A 42 -15.01 -2.96 3.46
CA PRO A 42 -14.22 -4.19 3.48
C PRO A 42 -14.90 -5.28 2.66
N ASP A 43 -14.15 -6.25 2.20
CA ASP A 43 -14.70 -7.41 1.49
C ASP A 43 -15.52 -8.33 2.43
N ASP A 44 -16.09 -9.41 1.91
CA ASP A 44 -16.94 -10.34 2.67
C ASP A 44 -16.21 -10.98 3.87
N LYS A 45 -14.89 -11.05 3.84
CA LYS A 45 -14.03 -11.54 4.92
C LYS A 45 -13.45 -10.42 5.79
N GLY A 46 -13.82 -9.16 5.53
CA GLY A 46 -13.42 -7.97 6.28
C GLY A 46 -12.08 -7.37 5.84
N PHE A 47 -11.45 -7.86 4.77
CA PHE A 47 -10.17 -7.31 4.32
C PHE A 47 -10.32 -5.93 3.69
N ILE A 48 -9.38 -5.04 4.03
CA ILE A 48 -9.29 -3.70 3.45
C ILE A 48 -8.44 -3.80 2.19
N ARG A 49 -9.07 -3.58 1.04
CA ARG A 49 -8.43 -3.71 -0.27
C ARG A 49 -8.01 -2.38 -0.90
N ARG A 50 -8.50 -1.26 -0.39
CA ARG A 50 -8.24 0.08 -0.93
C ARG A 50 -7.15 0.80 -0.15
N TRP A 51 -6.09 1.22 -0.85
CA TRP A 51 -4.91 1.80 -0.27
C TRP A 51 -4.31 2.91 -1.14
N MET A 52 -3.70 3.89 -0.49
CA MET A 52 -2.67 4.74 -1.07
C MET A 52 -1.34 4.03 -0.90
N LEU A 53 -0.67 3.72 -2.00
CA LEU A 53 0.65 3.08 -2.02
C LEU A 53 1.69 4.05 -2.57
N LEU A 54 2.79 4.22 -1.84
CA LEU A 54 3.95 4.96 -2.34
C LEU A 54 4.85 4.01 -3.14
N GLU A 55 5.36 4.50 -4.27
CA GLU A 55 6.45 3.82 -4.96
C GLU A 55 7.58 3.48 -3.99
N PRO A 56 8.25 2.33 -4.15
CA PRO A 56 9.16 1.80 -3.13
C PRO A 56 10.38 2.70 -2.92
N ILE A 57 10.70 2.94 -1.67
CA ILE A 57 11.91 3.63 -1.24
C ILE A 57 13.05 2.61 -1.20
N VAL A 58 14.20 2.94 -1.76
CA VAL A 58 15.39 2.08 -1.67
C VAL A 58 15.88 2.03 -0.23
N LYS A 59 15.90 0.84 0.35
CA LYS A 59 16.44 0.53 1.67
C LYS A 59 17.22 -0.76 1.58
N GLU A 60 18.48 -0.65 1.17
CA GLU A 60 19.30 -1.82 0.88
C GLU A 60 19.38 -2.78 2.07
N ASN A 61 19.02 -4.02 1.78
CA ASN A 61 19.22 -5.15 2.67
C ASN A 61 19.38 -6.41 1.79
N ARG A 62 20.22 -7.34 2.23
CA ARG A 62 20.55 -8.55 1.45
C ARG A 62 19.95 -9.83 2.05
N THR A 63 19.34 -9.71 3.21
CA THR A 63 18.80 -10.85 3.96
C THR A 63 17.70 -10.41 4.91
N ASN A 64 16.70 -11.26 5.11
CA ASN A 64 15.60 -11.00 6.04
C ASN A 64 15.99 -11.27 7.53
N ILE A 65 17.15 -11.88 7.78
CA ILE A 65 17.63 -12.15 9.15
C ILE A 65 17.83 -10.86 9.95
N VAL A 66 18.13 -9.75 9.29
CA VAL A 66 18.34 -8.46 9.95
C VAL A 66 17.05 -7.81 10.45
N PHE A 67 15.89 -8.31 10.09
CA PHE A 67 14.59 -7.71 10.43
C PHE A 67 14.18 -7.98 11.88
N THR A 68 15.05 -7.57 12.81
CA THR A 68 14.77 -7.55 14.26
C THR A 68 13.88 -6.36 14.61
N ASP A 69 13.23 -6.38 15.75
CA ASP A 69 12.37 -5.29 16.23
C ASP A 69 13.09 -3.95 16.27
N SER A 70 14.35 -3.91 16.75
CA SER A 70 15.14 -2.69 16.81
C SER A 70 15.47 -2.16 15.41
N TYR A 71 15.94 -3.04 14.52
CA TYR A 71 16.21 -2.65 13.12
C TYR A 71 14.99 -2.07 12.43
N LEU A 72 13.83 -2.70 12.62
CA LEU A 72 12.58 -2.26 11.99
C LEU A 72 12.12 -0.91 12.57
N ARG A 73 12.21 -0.71 13.89
CA ARG A 73 11.87 0.58 14.49
C ARG A 73 12.79 1.68 13.98
N ASP A 74 14.08 1.44 13.86
CA ASP A 74 15.01 2.40 13.27
C ASP A 74 14.68 2.68 11.81
N ALA A 75 14.45 1.63 11.01
CA ALA A 75 14.14 1.78 9.59
C ALA A 75 12.81 2.52 9.35
N PHE A 76 11.75 2.19 10.09
CA PHE A 76 10.43 2.77 9.87
C PHE A 76 10.20 4.10 10.59
N ASN A 77 10.99 4.42 11.62
CA ASN A 77 10.96 5.73 12.28
C ASN A 77 11.87 6.75 11.61
N HIS A 78 12.81 6.33 10.76
CA HIS A 78 13.59 7.24 9.93
C HIS A 78 12.66 8.06 9.01
N GLU A 79 12.84 9.37 8.96
CA GLU A 79 12.06 10.24 8.09
C GLU A 79 12.68 10.27 6.68
N TYR A 80 12.14 9.51 5.75
CA TYR A 80 12.56 9.47 4.36
C TYR A 80 12.05 10.68 3.57
N PHE A 81 10.86 11.17 3.95
CA PHE A 81 10.25 12.36 3.35
C PHE A 81 9.37 13.08 4.38
N LYS A 82 9.26 14.39 4.20
CA LYS A 82 8.53 15.26 5.12
C LYS A 82 7.07 14.82 5.26
N GLY A 83 6.66 14.60 6.48
CA GLY A 83 5.26 14.27 6.82
C GLY A 83 4.86 12.81 6.56
N GLN A 84 5.81 11.88 6.38
CA GLN A 84 5.51 10.47 6.12
C GLN A 84 4.56 9.83 7.15
N LYS A 85 4.55 10.31 8.40
CA LYS A 85 3.68 9.81 9.47
C LYS A 85 2.41 10.62 9.68
N THR A 86 2.28 11.81 9.10
CA THR A 86 1.20 12.75 9.38
C THR A 86 0.34 13.10 8.18
N VAL A 87 0.94 13.27 7.00
CA VAL A 87 0.22 13.72 5.80
C VAL A 87 -0.65 12.61 5.23
N LEU A 88 -1.89 12.94 4.87
CA LEU A 88 -2.75 12.08 4.04
C LEU A 88 -2.37 12.31 2.58
N PRO A 89 -1.82 11.29 1.90
CA PRO A 89 -1.43 11.44 0.51
C PRO A 89 -2.65 11.50 -0.41
N LYS A 90 -2.47 12.14 -1.58
CA LYS A 90 -3.43 12.12 -2.68
C LYS A 90 -2.88 11.30 -3.85
N ASP A 91 -3.77 10.79 -4.70
CA ASP A 91 -3.36 10.10 -5.93
C ASP A 91 -2.51 11.03 -6.81
N GLY A 92 -1.36 10.52 -7.27
CA GLY A 92 -0.37 11.28 -8.04
C GLY A 92 0.44 12.30 -7.24
N ALA A 93 0.26 12.40 -5.92
CA ALA A 93 1.08 13.28 -5.09
C ALA A 93 2.55 12.82 -5.12
N LYS A 94 3.44 13.80 -5.26
CA LYS A 94 4.89 13.58 -5.35
C LYS A 94 5.53 13.78 -3.99
N VAL A 95 6.47 12.91 -3.66
CA VAL A 95 7.37 13.07 -2.51
C VAL A 95 8.82 12.94 -2.96
N LYS A 96 9.70 13.74 -2.36
CA LYS A 96 11.13 13.67 -2.62
C LYS A 96 11.80 12.82 -1.54
N VAL A 97 12.55 11.79 -1.97
CA VAL A 97 13.33 10.90 -1.11
C VAL A 97 14.75 10.88 -1.63
N GLY A 98 15.67 11.56 -0.94
CA GLY A 98 17.01 11.81 -1.48
C GLY A 98 16.93 12.55 -2.81
N ASP A 99 17.52 12.00 -3.86
CA ASP A 99 17.49 12.55 -5.21
C ASP A 99 16.31 12.06 -6.06
N GLU A 100 15.56 11.08 -5.60
CA GLU A 100 14.42 10.50 -6.31
C GLU A 100 13.12 11.25 -6.01
N THR A 101 12.19 11.20 -6.97
CA THR A 101 10.81 11.67 -6.80
C THR A 101 9.88 10.49 -6.98
N LEU A 102 9.20 10.12 -5.91
CA LEU A 102 8.27 9.00 -5.86
C LEU A 102 6.82 9.48 -5.89
N LEU A 103 5.92 8.65 -6.41
CA LEU A 103 4.51 8.95 -6.56
C LEU A 103 3.66 8.10 -5.60
N TRP A 104 2.60 8.72 -5.10
CA TRP A 104 1.52 8.02 -4.43
C TRP A 104 0.46 7.57 -5.44
N HIS A 105 0.00 6.34 -5.30
CA HIS A 105 -1.01 5.73 -6.15
C HIS A 105 -2.23 5.31 -5.33
N SER A 106 -3.41 5.83 -5.67
CA SER A 106 -4.68 5.34 -5.12
C SER A 106 -5.11 4.10 -5.87
N LEU A 107 -5.13 2.95 -5.18
CA LEU A 107 -5.38 1.64 -5.78
C LEU A 107 -6.34 0.81 -4.93
N GLU A 108 -7.11 -0.01 -5.60
CA GLU A 108 -7.93 -1.06 -4.99
C GLU A 108 -7.42 -2.43 -5.46
N SER A 109 -7.08 -3.31 -4.52
CA SER A 109 -6.63 -4.67 -4.87
C SER A 109 -7.79 -5.51 -5.36
N ASN A 110 -7.57 -6.26 -6.42
CA ASN A 110 -8.51 -7.27 -6.93
C ASN A 110 -8.51 -8.55 -6.06
N LEU A 111 -7.56 -8.65 -5.12
CA LEU A 111 -7.40 -9.75 -4.18
C LEU A 111 -7.62 -9.27 -2.74
N TYR A 112 -7.76 -10.21 -1.79
CA TYR A 112 -7.85 -9.88 -0.36
C TYR A 112 -6.55 -9.28 0.20
N ASN A 113 -5.40 -9.55 -0.42
CA ASN A 113 -4.09 -9.05 -0.05
C ASN A 113 -3.55 -8.03 -1.06
N ILE A 114 -2.64 -7.20 -0.61
CA ILE A 114 -2.00 -6.14 -1.38
C ILE A 114 -0.66 -6.66 -1.88
N LYS A 115 -0.57 -6.96 -3.16
CA LYS A 115 0.62 -7.49 -3.83
C LYS A 115 1.66 -6.41 -4.10
N LEU A 116 2.45 -6.02 -3.08
CA LEU A 116 3.45 -4.94 -3.21
C LEU A 116 4.52 -5.25 -4.25
N PHE A 117 4.93 -6.51 -4.38
CA PHE A 117 5.85 -6.91 -5.43
C PHE A 117 5.29 -6.59 -6.82
N ARG A 118 4.00 -6.92 -7.08
CA ARG A 118 3.32 -6.61 -8.33
C ARG A 118 3.09 -5.11 -8.54
N PHE A 119 2.91 -4.36 -7.47
CA PHE A 119 2.88 -2.91 -7.53
C PHE A 119 4.24 -2.35 -7.98
N GLY A 120 5.35 -2.83 -7.40
CA GLY A 120 6.69 -2.43 -7.81
C GLY A 120 6.99 -2.77 -9.28
N GLU A 121 6.59 -3.97 -9.76
CA GLU A 121 6.70 -4.33 -11.18
C GLU A 121 5.93 -3.35 -12.08
N ALA A 122 4.68 -3.04 -11.72
CA ALA A 122 3.82 -2.15 -12.50
C ALA A 122 4.35 -0.72 -12.58
N THR A 123 4.98 -0.24 -11.51
CA THR A 123 5.64 1.09 -11.48
C THR A 123 7.06 1.07 -12.04
N LYS A 124 7.56 -0.11 -12.48
CA LYS A 124 8.94 -0.33 -12.96
C LYS A 124 9.99 0.08 -11.93
N SER A 125 9.64 -0.09 -10.66
CA SER A 125 10.50 0.25 -9.53
C SER A 125 11.40 -0.93 -9.15
N ARG A 126 12.36 -0.67 -8.27
CA ARG A 126 13.17 -1.72 -7.63
C ARG A 126 12.28 -2.62 -6.78
N LEU A 127 12.52 -3.94 -6.77
CA LEU A 127 11.67 -4.94 -6.12
C LEU A 127 12.26 -5.47 -4.81
N TYR A 128 13.59 -5.45 -4.67
CA TYR A 128 14.32 -5.99 -3.54
C TYR A 128 15.15 -4.91 -2.86
N GLY A 129 15.34 -5.05 -1.55
CA GLY A 129 16.01 -4.03 -0.76
C GLY A 129 15.24 -2.72 -0.77
N VAL A 130 13.95 -2.79 -0.53
CA VAL A 130 13.03 -1.65 -0.61
C VAL A 130 12.08 -1.62 0.58
N LEU A 131 11.51 -0.44 0.79
CA LEU A 131 10.50 -0.16 1.80
C LEU A 131 9.28 0.47 1.12
N TYR A 132 8.10 -0.07 1.40
CA TYR A 132 6.81 0.45 0.94
C TYR A 132 6.08 1.17 2.06
N TRP A 133 5.42 2.28 1.73
CA TRP A 133 4.43 2.93 2.59
C TRP A 133 3.03 2.73 2.03
N ALA A 134 2.12 2.35 2.91
CA ALA A 134 0.70 2.18 2.61
C ALA A 134 -0.14 3.00 3.58
N VAL A 135 -1.16 3.69 3.06
CA VAL A 135 -2.09 4.48 3.88
C VAL A 135 -3.51 4.17 3.44
N THR A 136 -4.38 3.92 4.39
CA THR A 136 -5.83 3.86 4.17
C THR A 136 -6.57 4.65 5.22
N VAL A 137 -7.76 5.10 4.89
CA VAL A 137 -8.62 5.88 5.77
C VAL A 137 -9.92 5.15 5.99
N VAL A 138 -10.22 4.89 7.26
CA VAL A 138 -11.43 4.19 7.70
C VAL A 138 -12.34 5.17 8.42
N LYS A 139 -13.60 5.24 8.02
CA LYS A 139 -14.63 6.02 8.67
C LYS A 139 -15.60 5.11 9.44
N CYS A 140 -15.85 5.46 10.70
CA CYS A 140 -16.81 4.80 11.57
C CYS A 140 -17.96 5.74 11.92
N ASN A 141 -19.18 5.24 11.96
CA ASN A 141 -20.36 6.02 12.32
C ASN A 141 -20.47 6.23 13.84
N GLU A 142 -19.81 5.38 14.62
CA GLU A 142 -19.72 5.40 16.08
C GLU A 142 -18.34 4.88 16.51
N ASP A 143 -18.01 5.02 17.81
CA ASP A 143 -16.83 4.38 18.38
C ASP A 143 -17.02 2.85 18.36
N ILE A 144 -16.01 2.13 17.85
CA ILE A 144 -15.98 0.66 17.87
C ILE A 144 -14.86 0.23 18.82
N PRO A 145 -15.17 -0.08 20.08
CA PRO A 145 -14.19 -0.44 21.09
C PRO A 145 -13.75 -1.91 20.94
N ASN A 146 -12.65 -2.24 21.60
CA ASN A 146 -12.14 -3.61 21.75
C ASN A 146 -11.83 -4.35 20.44
N VAL A 147 -11.56 -3.61 19.37
CA VAL A 147 -11.13 -4.20 18.11
C VAL A 147 -9.62 -4.48 18.10
N ARG A 148 -9.18 -5.41 17.29
CA ARG A 148 -7.77 -5.67 17.00
C ARG A 148 -7.51 -5.49 15.52
N LEU A 149 -6.36 -4.93 15.22
CA LEU A 149 -5.80 -4.94 13.89
C LEU A 149 -5.19 -6.33 13.66
N ALA A 150 -5.70 -7.07 12.70
CA ALA A 150 -5.20 -8.38 12.30
C ALA A 150 -4.47 -8.24 10.96
N VAL A 151 -3.21 -8.65 10.92
CA VAL A 151 -2.33 -8.46 9.77
C VAL A 151 -1.63 -9.77 9.41
N GLY A 152 -1.58 -10.06 8.11
CA GLY A 152 -0.65 -11.00 7.52
C GLY A 152 0.32 -10.25 6.61
N SER A 153 1.59 -10.60 6.65
CA SER A 153 2.61 -9.97 5.81
C SER A 153 3.66 -10.98 5.37
N ASN A 154 4.02 -10.98 4.10
CA ASN A 154 5.11 -11.83 3.58
C ASN A 154 6.50 -11.20 3.78
N SER A 155 6.54 -10.00 4.35
CA SER A 155 7.75 -9.28 4.72
C SER A 155 7.55 -8.63 6.08
N ALA A 156 8.63 -8.21 6.73
CA ALA A 156 8.52 -7.51 7.99
C ALA A 156 7.79 -6.18 7.81
N SER A 157 6.93 -5.85 8.76
CA SER A 157 6.05 -4.67 8.64
C SER A 157 5.73 -4.06 9.99
N MET A 158 5.37 -2.77 9.97
CA MET A 158 4.96 -2.01 11.14
C MET A 158 3.73 -1.18 10.82
N TRP A 159 2.81 -1.10 11.77
CA TRP A 159 1.48 -0.55 11.56
C TRP A 159 1.13 0.46 12.63
N TRP A 160 0.50 1.55 12.21
CA TRP A 160 0.00 2.62 13.08
C TRP A 160 -1.49 2.85 12.82
N VAL A 161 -2.22 3.07 13.88
CA VAL A 161 -3.61 3.55 13.85
C VAL A 161 -3.65 4.91 14.51
N ASN A 162 -4.11 5.92 13.81
CA ASN A 162 -4.19 7.32 14.28
C ASN A 162 -2.84 7.88 14.81
N GLY A 163 -1.72 7.41 14.23
CA GLY A 163 -0.37 7.82 14.60
C GLY A 163 0.27 7.02 15.74
N GLU A 164 -0.47 6.15 16.42
CA GLU A 164 0.06 5.27 17.46
C GLU A 164 0.55 3.94 16.88
N GLU A 165 1.76 3.50 17.26
CA GLU A 165 2.27 2.18 16.91
C GLU A 165 1.34 1.10 17.49
N THR A 166 0.77 0.30 16.59
CA THR A 166 -0.27 -0.67 16.96
C THR A 166 0.21 -2.10 16.82
N LEU A 167 1.07 -2.37 15.82
CA LEU A 167 1.55 -3.73 15.56
C LEU A 167 2.89 -3.70 14.82
N LEU A 168 3.81 -4.59 15.22
CA LEU A 168 5.08 -4.84 14.56
C LEU A 168 5.19 -6.34 14.25
N LEU A 169 5.49 -6.68 12.99
CA LEU A 169 5.80 -8.03 12.51
C LEU A 169 7.26 -8.07 12.08
N SER A 170 8.10 -8.69 12.89
CA SER A 170 9.54 -8.83 12.63
C SER A 170 9.91 -10.21 12.09
N GLY A 171 11.14 -10.36 11.61
CA GLY A 171 11.71 -11.61 11.11
C GLY A 171 11.41 -11.88 9.65
N ASP A 172 11.87 -13.04 9.19
CA ASP A 172 11.56 -13.61 7.88
C ASP A 172 10.19 -14.28 7.94
N ARG A 173 9.25 -13.81 7.13
CA ARG A 173 7.83 -14.17 7.25
C ARG A 173 7.27 -14.68 5.94
N ARG A 174 6.20 -15.46 6.06
CA ARG A 174 5.34 -15.87 4.94
C ARG A 174 3.96 -15.24 5.08
N MET A 175 3.26 -15.08 3.95
CA MET A 175 1.87 -14.60 3.97
C MET A 175 0.97 -15.64 4.66
N VAL A 176 0.50 -15.30 5.84
CA VAL A 176 -0.51 -16.02 6.60
C VAL A 176 -1.57 -15.01 7.01
N VAL A 177 -2.84 -15.34 6.79
CA VAL A 177 -3.97 -14.49 7.22
C VAL A 177 -3.98 -14.40 8.75
N ASP A 178 -4.12 -13.17 9.28
CA ASP A 178 -4.16 -12.88 10.73
C ASP A 178 -2.96 -13.43 11.51
N ASP A 179 -1.80 -13.45 10.87
CA ASP A 179 -0.55 -13.99 11.44
C ASP A 179 -0.16 -13.27 12.74
N ALA A 180 -0.48 -11.97 12.85
CA ALA A 180 -0.33 -11.22 14.08
C ALA A 180 -1.53 -10.30 14.32
N MET A 181 -1.86 -10.11 15.59
CA MET A 181 -2.93 -9.23 16.04
C MET A 181 -2.39 -8.19 17.02
N SER A 182 -2.89 -6.97 16.90
CA SER A 182 -2.55 -5.89 17.82
C SER A 182 -3.10 -6.14 19.24
N HIS A 183 -2.69 -5.30 20.17
CA HIS A 183 -3.49 -5.06 21.38
C HIS A 183 -4.88 -4.53 20.99
N ARG A 184 -5.80 -4.49 21.95
CA ARG A 184 -7.15 -3.94 21.75
C ARG A 184 -7.08 -2.43 21.60
N ILE A 185 -7.74 -1.92 20.57
CA ILE A 185 -7.87 -0.49 20.28
C ILE A 185 -9.34 -0.10 20.15
N THR A 186 -9.60 1.18 20.03
CA THR A 186 -10.90 1.72 19.68
C THR A 186 -10.79 2.46 18.35
N LEU A 187 -11.52 2.00 17.33
CA LEU A 187 -11.75 2.82 16.15
C LEU A 187 -12.73 3.93 16.54
N LYS A 188 -12.31 5.17 16.41
CA LYS A 188 -13.10 6.32 16.81
C LYS A 188 -14.18 6.65 15.78
N LYS A 189 -15.30 7.16 16.26
CA LYS A 189 -16.30 7.82 15.42
C LYS A 189 -15.62 8.85 14.51
N GLY A 190 -16.00 8.87 13.24
CA GLY A 190 -15.35 9.69 12.22
C GLY A 190 -14.18 8.97 11.57
N THR A 191 -13.10 9.68 11.33
CA THR A 191 -11.97 9.23 10.51
C THR A 191 -10.87 8.61 11.34
N ASN A 192 -10.44 7.41 10.94
CA ASN A 192 -9.27 6.73 11.49
C ASN A 192 -8.26 6.50 10.34
N ILE A 193 -7.00 6.83 10.60
CA ILE A 193 -5.93 6.71 9.62
C ILE A 193 -5.09 5.50 9.96
N ILE A 194 -5.01 4.57 9.04
CA ILE A 194 -4.16 3.39 9.14
C ILE A 194 -2.96 3.58 8.22
N ARG A 195 -1.76 3.46 8.78
CA ARG A 195 -0.50 3.50 8.03
C ARG A 195 0.23 2.18 8.20
N GLY A 196 0.88 1.74 7.14
CA GLY A 196 1.75 0.58 7.17
C GLY A 196 3.08 0.88 6.47
N ALA A 197 4.15 0.39 7.06
CA ALA A 197 5.45 0.31 6.41
C ALA A 197 5.84 -1.16 6.27
N VAL A 198 6.22 -1.57 5.07
CA VAL A 198 6.62 -2.95 4.76
C VAL A 198 8.00 -2.93 4.14
N ILE A 199 8.96 -3.64 4.73
CA ILE A 199 10.32 -3.73 4.20
C ILE A 199 10.52 -5.08 3.53
N ASN A 200 11.07 -5.06 2.31
CA ASN A 200 11.36 -6.27 1.55
C ASN A 200 12.87 -6.43 1.34
N GLY A 201 13.37 -7.57 1.76
CA GLY A 201 14.68 -8.08 1.37
C GLY A 201 14.58 -8.91 0.08
N PRO A 202 15.21 -10.07 0.01
CA PRO A 202 14.96 -11.05 -1.04
C PRO A 202 13.56 -11.68 -0.86
N GLY A 203 12.87 -11.94 -1.96
CA GLY A 203 11.58 -12.62 -1.99
C GLY A 203 10.41 -11.73 -2.38
N MET A 204 9.21 -12.27 -2.22
CA MET A 204 7.95 -11.56 -2.52
C MET A 204 7.56 -10.68 -1.35
N SER A 205 6.80 -9.60 -1.63
CA SER A 205 6.22 -8.73 -0.61
C SER A 205 4.74 -8.54 -0.87
N ASP A 206 3.95 -8.81 0.15
CA ASP A 206 2.52 -8.54 0.20
C ASP A 206 2.03 -8.47 1.65
N PHE A 207 0.85 -7.90 1.84
CA PHE A 207 0.17 -7.92 3.13
C PHE A 207 -1.33 -8.05 2.96
N CYS A 208 -2.02 -8.51 4.00
CA CYS A 208 -3.46 -8.36 4.16
C CYS A 208 -3.75 -7.77 5.55
N LEU A 209 -4.84 -7.04 5.65
CA LEU A 209 -5.22 -6.35 6.87
C LEU A 209 -6.73 -6.31 7.01
N ARG A 210 -7.21 -6.60 8.22
CA ARG A 210 -8.60 -6.41 8.63
C ARG A 210 -8.69 -6.05 10.11
N PHE A 211 -9.85 -5.55 10.53
CA PHE A 211 -10.17 -5.40 11.92
C PHE A 211 -11.07 -6.55 12.38
N VAL A 212 -10.81 -7.06 13.58
CA VAL A 212 -11.63 -8.11 14.18
C VAL A 212 -12.11 -7.69 15.58
N ASN A 213 -13.28 -8.18 15.95
CA ASN A 213 -13.85 -7.97 17.28
C ASN A 213 -13.25 -8.93 18.33
N GLU A 214 -13.77 -8.92 19.55
CA GLU A 214 -13.29 -9.77 20.64
C GLU A 214 -13.47 -11.29 20.37
N LYS A 215 -14.41 -11.65 19.50
CA LYS A 215 -14.66 -13.04 19.09
C LYS A 215 -13.83 -13.48 17.89
N GLY A 216 -13.01 -12.57 17.32
CA GLY A 216 -12.26 -12.83 16.10
C GLY A 216 -13.08 -12.65 14.81
N GLU A 217 -14.31 -12.12 14.91
CA GLU A 217 -15.16 -11.87 13.75
C GLU A 217 -14.75 -10.56 13.07
N PRO A 218 -14.77 -10.50 11.72
CA PRO A 218 -14.35 -9.30 11.00
C PRO A 218 -15.34 -8.14 11.17
N ILE A 219 -14.79 -6.94 11.37
CA ILE A 219 -15.54 -5.70 11.38
C ILE A 219 -15.78 -5.25 9.94
N LYS A 220 -17.06 -5.16 9.54
CA LYS A 220 -17.46 -4.78 8.18
C LYS A 220 -18.31 -3.51 8.10
N ASN A 221 -18.81 -3.03 9.22
CA ASN A 221 -19.63 -1.81 9.33
C ASN A 221 -18.79 -0.52 9.36
N ILE A 222 -17.78 -0.47 8.51
CA ILE A 222 -16.87 0.66 8.33
C ILE A 222 -16.79 1.03 6.84
N GLU A 223 -16.51 2.30 6.55
CA GLU A 223 -16.28 2.79 5.20
C GLU A 223 -14.78 3.03 4.97
N ILE A 224 -14.27 2.65 3.82
CA ILE A 224 -12.92 2.98 3.36
C ILE A 224 -13.02 4.19 2.46
N ILE A 225 -12.33 5.29 2.81
CA ILE A 225 -12.39 6.56 2.09
C ILE A 225 -11.13 6.73 1.24
N ASN A 226 -11.29 7.19 0.02
CA ASN A 226 -10.17 7.70 -0.77
C ASN A 226 -9.81 9.12 -0.28
N PRO A 227 -8.56 9.36 0.16
CA PRO A 227 -8.09 10.71 0.40
C PRO A 227 -8.18 11.54 -0.90
N ARG A 228 -8.90 12.64 -0.89
CA ARG A 228 -9.07 13.54 -2.03
C ARG A 228 -8.14 14.74 -1.94
#